data_d335db92b876cacaf902254db467a51c
#
_entry.id   d335db92b876cacaf902254db467a51c
#
_cell.length_a   1.000
_cell.length_b   1.000
_cell.length_c   1.000
_cell.angle_alpha   90.00
_cell.angle_beta   90.00
_cell.angle_gamma   90.00
#
_symmetry.space_group_name_H-M   'P 1'
#
loop_
_entity.id
_entity.type
_entity.pdbx_description
1 polymer ?
#
loop_
_entity_poly.entity_id
_entity_poly.type
_entity_poly.pdbx_seq_one_letter_code
_entity_poly.pdbx_strand_id
1 'polypeptide(L)'
;MDRHGARRCHRMVEQTADILEIAAQSPAVQSLARRLENGALLSCAGVDAGAQPFLAAALRRCLPGRPIVFVTDGPKAQEAAQQDLETWLGEETRPLFYPGWE
;
A
#
# COMPACT_ATOMS: atom_id res chain seq x y z
N MET A 1 -29.85 -16.66 -2.31
CA MET A 1 -28.79 -17.23 -1.51
C MET A 1 -27.48 -17.18 -2.22
N ASP A 2 -26.72 -16.19 -1.90
CA ASP A 2 -25.56 -15.85 -2.72
C ASP A 2 -24.25 -16.29 -2.08
N ARG A 3 -24.11 -17.59 -1.92
CA ARG A 3 -22.84 -18.16 -1.45
C ARG A 3 -21.72 -17.93 -2.44
N HIS A 4 -22.05 -17.77 -3.74
CA HIS A 4 -21.05 -17.49 -4.76
C HIS A 4 -20.51 -16.07 -4.69
N GLY A 5 -21.34 -15.08 -4.37
CA GLY A 5 -20.89 -13.70 -4.21
C GLY A 5 -19.95 -13.53 -3.02
N ALA A 6 -20.29 -14.14 -1.88
CA ALA A 6 -19.46 -14.11 -0.69
C ALA A 6 -18.10 -14.77 -0.91
N ARG A 7 -18.07 -15.90 -1.63
CA ARG A 7 -16.84 -16.60 -1.96
C ARG A 7 -15.94 -15.77 -2.88
N ARG A 8 -16.53 -15.06 -3.85
CA ARG A 8 -15.77 -14.20 -4.74
C ARG A 8 -15.12 -13.05 -4.00
N CYS A 9 -15.85 -12.40 -3.11
CA CYS A 9 -15.30 -11.32 -2.28
C CYS A 9 -14.17 -11.82 -1.40
N HIS A 10 -14.35 -12.99 -0.79
CA HIS A 10 -13.34 -13.59 0.06
C HIS A 10 -12.08 -13.96 -0.74
N ARG A 11 -12.24 -14.50 -1.94
CA ARG A 11 -11.09 -14.81 -2.82
C ARG A 11 -10.34 -13.56 -3.25
N MET A 12 -11.06 -12.48 -3.55
CA MET A 12 -10.40 -11.22 -3.92
C MET A 12 -9.55 -10.68 -2.78
N VAL A 13 -10.06 -10.71 -1.56
CA VAL A 13 -9.32 -10.30 -0.37
C VAL A 13 -8.11 -11.19 -0.15
N GLU A 14 -8.26 -12.50 -0.28
CA GLU A 14 -7.14 -13.44 -0.15
C GLU A 14 -6.09 -13.23 -1.23
N GLN A 15 -6.51 -13.03 -2.49
CA GLN A 15 -5.58 -12.79 -3.59
C GLN A 15 -4.82 -11.48 -3.40
N THR A 16 -5.51 -10.44 -2.94
CA THR A 16 -4.87 -9.15 -2.66
C THR A 16 -3.82 -9.30 -1.56
N ALA A 17 -4.16 -10.00 -0.49
CA ALA A 17 -3.23 -10.26 0.60
C ALA A 17 -2.04 -11.11 0.15
N ASP A 18 -2.28 -12.11 -0.69
CA ASP A 18 -1.23 -12.98 -1.21
C ASP A 18 -0.26 -12.22 -2.11
N ILE A 19 -0.77 -11.40 -3.01
CA ILE A 19 0.05 -10.58 -3.91
C ILE A 19 0.91 -9.63 -3.08
N LEU A 20 0.32 -8.98 -2.09
CA LEU A 20 1.03 -8.06 -1.23
C LEU A 20 2.13 -8.78 -0.42
N GLU A 21 1.83 -9.97 0.07
CA GLU A 21 2.79 -10.78 0.82
C GLU A 21 3.97 -11.20 -0.06
N ILE A 22 3.69 -11.64 -1.29
CA ILE A 22 4.73 -12.00 -2.25
C ILE A 22 5.63 -10.79 -2.54
N ALA A 23 5.02 -9.63 -2.76
CA ALA A 23 5.77 -8.40 -3.00
C ALA A 23 6.61 -8.01 -1.79
N ALA A 24 6.06 -8.11 -0.59
CA ALA A 24 6.78 -7.78 0.64
C ALA A 24 7.98 -8.68 0.86
N GLN A 25 7.93 -9.93 0.38
CA GLN A 25 9.04 -10.86 0.50
C GLN A 25 10.05 -10.77 -0.64
N SER A 26 9.78 -9.96 -1.67
CA SER A 26 10.70 -9.83 -2.79
C SER A 26 12.02 -9.19 -2.35
N PRO A 27 13.15 -9.61 -2.96
CA PRO A 27 14.45 -9.03 -2.60
C PRO A 27 14.52 -7.52 -2.77
N ALA A 28 13.84 -6.98 -3.79
CA ALA A 28 13.83 -5.54 -4.04
C ALA A 28 13.16 -4.77 -2.90
N VAL A 29 11.98 -5.22 -2.47
CA VAL A 29 11.25 -4.57 -1.38
C VAL A 29 11.98 -4.75 -0.05
N GLN A 30 12.54 -5.94 0.20
CA GLN A 30 13.32 -6.20 1.39
C GLN A 30 14.55 -5.29 1.47
N SER A 31 15.22 -5.06 0.35
CA SER A 31 16.35 -4.15 0.28
C SER A 31 15.95 -2.71 0.61
N LEU A 32 14.82 -2.25 0.05
CA LEU A 32 14.29 -0.93 0.35
C LEU A 32 13.95 -0.79 1.84
N ALA A 33 13.30 -1.80 2.40
CA ALA A 33 12.91 -1.78 3.81
C ALA A 33 14.14 -1.68 4.73
N ARG A 34 15.19 -2.42 4.45
CA ARG A 34 16.43 -2.35 5.24
C ARG A 34 17.06 -0.98 5.20
N ARG A 35 17.11 -0.36 4.02
CA ARG A 35 17.67 0.97 3.87
C ARG A 35 16.85 2.00 4.65
N LEU A 36 15.51 1.86 4.62
CA LEU A 36 14.64 2.76 5.36
C LEU A 36 14.78 2.57 6.87
N GLU A 37 14.97 1.35 7.34
CA GLU A 37 15.25 1.08 8.75
C GLU A 37 16.51 1.79 9.23
N ASN A 38 17.50 1.89 8.36
CA ASN A 38 18.77 2.56 8.66
C ASN A 38 18.69 4.09 8.48
N GLY A 39 17.53 4.63 8.18
CA GLY A 39 17.33 6.06 8.07
C GLY A 39 17.77 6.67 6.75
N ALA A 40 17.86 5.87 5.69
CA ALA A 40 18.27 6.37 4.39
C ALA A 40 17.16 7.15 3.68
N LEU A 41 17.56 8.14 2.89
CA LEU A 41 16.69 8.83 1.96
C LEU A 41 16.83 8.14 0.61
N LEU A 42 15.72 7.60 0.09
CA LEU A 42 15.74 6.84 -1.16
C LEU A 42 14.90 7.51 -2.23
N SER A 43 15.39 7.46 -3.46
CA SER A 43 14.63 7.88 -4.63
C SER A 43 14.37 6.67 -5.52
N CYS A 44 13.09 6.40 -5.80
CA CYS A 44 12.68 5.26 -6.61
C CYS A 44 12.15 5.77 -7.95
N ALA A 45 13.01 5.80 -8.96
CA ALA A 45 12.60 6.15 -10.32
C ALA A 45 11.93 4.95 -10.99
N GLY A 46 10.96 5.23 -11.84
CA GLY A 46 10.28 4.18 -12.61
C GLY A 46 9.10 3.52 -11.92
N VAL A 47 8.70 4.01 -10.75
CA VAL A 47 7.48 3.53 -10.09
C VAL A 47 6.30 4.40 -10.53
N ASP A 48 5.37 3.81 -11.27
CA ASP A 48 4.19 4.52 -11.74
C ASP A 48 3.30 4.98 -10.58
N ALA A 49 2.57 6.06 -10.80
CA ALA A 49 1.66 6.59 -9.79
C ALA A 49 0.66 5.53 -9.30
N GLY A 50 0.20 4.67 -10.20
CA GLY A 50 -0.73 3.59 -9.82
C GLY A 50 -0.08 2.50 -8.98
N ALA A 51 1.24 2.32 -9.07
CA ALA A 51 1.97 1.32 -8.29
C ALA A 51 2.47 1.86 -6.95
N GLN A 52 2.49 3.16 -6.76
CA GLN A 52 3.02 3.76 -5.52
C GLN A 52 2.25 3.35 -4.26
N PRO A 53 0.90 3.34 -4.26
CA PRO A 53 0.16 2.85 -3.08
C PRO A 53 0.45 1.38 -2.78
N PHE A 54 0.62 0.55 -3.80
CA PHE A 54 0.98 -0.85 -3.63
C PHE A 54 2.35 -0.97 -2.95
N LEU A 55 3.34 -0.22 -3.41
CA LEU A 55 4.67 -0.22 -2.80
C LEU A 55 4.62 0.25 -1.35
N ALA A 56 3.85 1.29 -1.06
CA ALA A 56 3.68 1.77 0.31
C ALA A 56 3.07 0.69 1.21
N ALA A 57 2.07 -0.02 0.73
CA ALA A 57 1.45 -1.11 1.48
C ALA A 57 2.43 -2.26 1.73
N ALA A 58 3.25 -2.61 0.72
CA ALA A 58 4.26 -3.64 0.86
C ALA A 58 5.32 -3.25 1.89
N LEU A 59 5.77 -2.00 1.86
CA LEU A 59 6.74 -1.49 2.85
C LEU A 59 6.15 -1.48 4.25
N ARG A 60 4.87 -1.18 4.41
CA ARG A 60 4.22 -1.23 5.71
C ARG A 60 4.27 -2.64 6.29
N ARG A 61 4.13 -3.66 5.47
CA ARG A 61 4.24 -5.05 5.94
C ARG A 61 5.65 -5.38 6.41
N CYS A 62 6.66 -4.82 5.75
CA CYS A 62 8.05 -5.02 6.15
C CYS A 62 8.42 -4.20 7.39
N LEU A 63 7.71 -3.11 7.65
CA LEU A 63 8.00 -2.16 8.74
C LEU A 63 6.76 -1.94 9.60
N PRO A 64 6.26 -2.98 10.30
CA PRO A 64 4.95 -2.90 10.96
C PRO A 64 4.88 -1.91 12.11
N GLY A 65 6.00 -1.54 12.69
CA GLY A 65 6.03 -0.59 13.79
C GLY A 65 6.17 0.87 13.39
N ARG A 66 6.25 1.16 12.10
CA ARG A 66 6.48 2.53 11.62
C ARG A 66 5.27 3.10 10.90
N PRO A 67 4.89 4.34 11.21
CA PRO A 67 3.87 5.03 10.41
C PRO A 67 4.43 5.40 9.05
N ILE A 68 3.55 5.39 8.03
CA ILE A 68 3.89 5.81 6.68
C ILE A 68 3.05 7.04 6.34
N VAL A 69 3.71 8.09 5.88
CA VAL A 69 3.04 9.29 5.39
C VAL A 69 3.15 9.29 3.87
N PHE A 70 2.01 9.26 3.20
CA PHE A 70 1.93 9.23 1.75
C PHE A 70 1.51 10.62 1.25
N VAL A 71 2.41 11.30 0.55
CA VAL A 71 2.17 12.66 0.07
C VAL A 71 1.87 12.63 -1.41
N THR A 72 0.80 13.32 -1.81
CA THR A 72 0.37 13.38 -3.19
C THR A 72 0.38 14.81 -3.72
N ASP A 73 0.33 14.93 -5.03
CA ASP A 73 0.48 16.20 -5.73
C ASP A 73 -0.83 16.98 -5.89
N GLY A 74 -1.94 16.47 -5.40
CA GLY A 74 -3.21 17.20 -5.51
C GLY A 74 -4.40 16.35 -5.06
N PRO A 75 -5.60 16.96 -5.02
CA PRO A 75 -6.79 16.27 -4.49
C PRO A 75 -7.17 15.00 -5.25
N LYS A 76 -7.06 15.01 -6.58
CA LYS A 76 -7.40 13.84 -7.40
C LYS A 76 -6.43 12.70 -7.15
N ALA A 77 -5.13 13.02 -7.11
CA ALA A 77 -4.11 12.02 -6.82
C ALA A 77 -4.27 11.47 -5.39
N GLN A 78 -4.63 12.33 -4.45
CA GLN A 78 -4.87 11.92 -3.07
C GLN A 78 -6.05 10.96 -2.96
N GLU A 79 -7.16 11.27 -3.65
CA GLU A 79 -8.33 10.40 -3.64
C GLU A 79 -8.04 9.04 -4.26
N ALA A 80 -7.36 9.02 -5.42
CA ALA A 80 -6.98 7.79 -6.07
C ALA A 80 -6.04 6.95 -5.20
N ALA A 81 -5.05 7.57 -4.58
CA ALA A 81 -4.12 6.89 -3.69
C ALA A 81 -4.84 6.32 -2.46
N GLN A 82 -5.80 7.07 -1.90
CA GLN A 82 -6.59 6.61 -0.77
C GLN A 82 -7.38 5.35 -1.11
N GLN A 83 -8.06 5.35 -2.26
CA GLN A 83 -8.82 4.18 -2.71
C GLN A 83 -7.93 2.97 -2.90
N ASP A 84 -6.78 3.16 -3.52
CA ASP A 84 -5.83 2.08 -3.74
C ASP A 84 -5.25 1.55 -2.43
N LEU A 85 -4.91 2.44 -1.51
CA LEU A 85 -4.41 2.04 -0.19
C LEU A 85 -5.47 1.28 0.60
N GLU A 86 -6.72 1.69 0.54
CA GLU A 86 -7.81 0.96 1.20
C GLU A 86 -7.95 -0.44 0.62
N THR A 87 -7.79 -0.59 -0.70
CA THR A 87 -7.84 -1.89 -1.36
C THR A 87 -6.71 -2.81 -0.87
N TRP A 88 -5.48 -2.30 -0.81
CA TRP A 88 -4.32 -3.11 -0.44
C TRP A 88 -4.22 -3.36 1.06
N LEU A 89 -4.59 -2.39 1.89
CA LEU A 89 -4.46 -2.52 3.35
C LEU A 89 -5.65 -3.23 4.02
N GLY A 90 -6.81 -3.25 3.36
CA GLY A 90 -8.01 -3.85 3.92
C GLY A 90 -8.70 -2.96 4.95
N GLU A 91 -9.79 -3.48 5.52
CA GLU A 91 -10.63 -2.70 6.43
C GLU A 91 -10.00 -2.45 7.80
N GLU A 92 -9.12 -3.33 8.23
CA GLU A 92 -8.50 -3.25 9.55
C GLU A 92 -7.50 -2.11 9.69
N THR A 93 -6.94 -1.67 8.56
CA THR A 93 -5.90 -0.64 8.55
C THR A 93 -6.26 0.44 7.56
N ARG A 94 -7.18 1.32 7.93
CA ARG A 94 -7.58 2.42 7.06
C ARG A 94 -6.57 3.54 7.10
N PRO A 95 -6.18 4.09 5.94
CA PRO A 95 -5.34 5.27 5.93
C PRO A 95 -6.11 6.49 6.43
N LEU A 96 -5.43 7.33 7.18
CA LEU A 96 -5.99 8.61 7.60
C LEU A 96 -5.84 9.62 6.46
N PHE A 97 -6.90 10.36 6.22
CA PHE A 97 -6.94 11.34 5.14
C PHE A 97 -6.75 12.75 5.70
N TYR A 98 -5.73 13.42 5.19
CA TYR A 98 -5.49 14.82 5.53
C TYR A 98 -5.65 15.66 4.26
N PRO A 99 -6.74 16.41 4.12
CA PRO A 99 -6.94 17.24 2.94
C PRO A 99 -5.93 18.39 2.91
N GLY A 100 -5.58 18.80 1.68
CA GLY A 100 -4.66 19.92 1.51
C GLY A 100 -5.27 21.22 1.98
N TRP A 101 -4.42 22.12 2.43
CA TRP A 101 -4.81 23.47 2.77
C TRP A 101 -4.89 24.30 1.48
N GLU A 102 -6.00 24.92 1.25
CA GLU A 102 -6.15 25.92 0.20
C GLU A 102 -6.34 27.30 0.78
#